data_b95f412379b89bf31d86600b93857b4f
#
_entry.id   b95f412379b89bf31d86600b93857b4f
#
_cell.length_a   1.000
_cell.length_b   1.000
_cell.length_c   1.000
_cell.angle_alpha   90.00
_cell.angle_beta   90.00
_cell.angle_gamma   90.00
#
_symmetry.space_group_name_H-M   'P 1'
#
loop_
_entity.id
_entity.type
_entity.pdbx_description
1 polymer ?
#
loop_
_entity_poly.entity_id
_entity_poly.type
_entity_poly.pdbx_seq_one_letter_code
_entity_poly.pdbx_strand_id
1 'polypeptide(L)'
;MYIFAPYNLIMCCMVKKWIFPLLIGVCLINTSMAQENPILLFPKGAPGETIKLIEKADTDGGKTGGESVLRITNVSEPTITIYHAPDEVASGAAMIVCPGGGYNILAYDLEGDEVCEWLNNLGITAVLLKYRVPRREGLEKHEAPLQDVQRAIGYVRANAENLN
;
A
#
# COMPACT_ATOMS: atom_id res chain seq x y z
N MET A 1 -0.63 -14.67 85.19
CA MET A 1 -1.59 -14.01 86.14
C MET A 1 -2.63 -13.34 85.28
N TYR A 2 -3.82 -13.93 85.29
CA TYR A 2 -5.15 -13.35 85.04
C TYR A 2 -5.40 -12.47 83.84
N ILE A 3 -6.47 -12.47 83.08
CA ILE A 3 -7.75 -13.18 83.02
C ILE A 3 -8.57 -12.53 81.91
N PHE A 4 -9.37 -13.32 81.16
CA PHE A 4 -10.67 -13.06 80.53
C PHE A 4 -10.81 -12.21 79.25
N ALA A 5 -11.36 -12.90 78.29
CA ALA A 5 -12.27 -12.43 77.24
C ALA A 5 -13.59 -11.82 77.93
N PRO A 6 -14.51 -11.23 77.18
CA PRO A 6 -15.30 -11.97 76.18
C PRO A 6 -15.83 -11.12 74.97
N TYR A 7 -16.26 -11.88 73.99
CA TYR A 7 -17.42 -11.70 73.06
C TYR A 7 -17.93 -10.31 72.72
N ASN A 8 -18.00 -10.03 71.45
CA ASN A 8 -19.33 -9.82 70.87
C ASN A 8 -19.34 -10.02 69.34
N LEU A 9 -20.22 -10.92 69.04
CA LEU A 9 -20.80 -11.23 67.77
C LEU A 9 -21.64 -10.03 67.30
N ILE A 10 -21.37 -9.45 66.10
CA ILE A 10 -22.40 -8.74 65.33
C ILE A 10 -22.07 -8.89 63.84
N MET A 11 -22.80 -9.76 63.26
CA MET A 11 -23.65 -9.61 62.07
C MET A 11 -23.00 -9.12 60.77
N CYS A 12 -22.82 -10.09 59.93
CA CYS A 12 -23.13 -10.17 58.53
C CYS A 12 -23.62 -8.86 57.90
N CYS A 13 -22.80 -8.28 57.06
CA CYS A 13 -23.32 -7.53 55.92
C CYS A 13 -22.52 -7.92 54.70
N MET A 14 -23.09 -8.83 53.92
CA MET A 14 -22.60 -9.17 52.60
C MET A 14 -22.71 -7.96 51.69
N VAL A 15 -21.63 -7.25 51.51
CA VAL A 15 -21.48 -6.34 50.37
C VAL A 15 -20.92 -7.14 49.23
N LYS A 16 -21.81 -7.63 48.40
CA LYS A 16 -21.54 -8.26 47.14
C LYS A 16 -20.95 -7.18 46.23
N LYS A 17 -19.62 -7.04 46.26
CA LYS A 17 -18.90 -6.20 45.26
C LYS A 17 -19.08 -6.82 43.91
N TRP A 18 -19.96 -6.25 43.12
CA TRP A 18 -20.03 -6.45 41.70
C TRP A 18 -18.78 -5.81 41.09
N ILE A 19 -17.76 -6.63 40.86
CA ILE A 19 -16.66 -6.26 40.00
C ILE A 19 -17.21 -6.39 38.59
N PHE A 20 -17.66 -5.29 38.02
CA PHE A 20 -17.86 -5.17 36.59
C PHE A 20 -16.46 -5.25 35.92
N PRO A 21 -16.15 -6.28 35.14
CA PRO A 21 -14.97 -6.22 34.31
C PRO A 21 -15.27 -5.18 33.21
N LEU A 22 -14.60 -4.02 33.30
CA LEU A 22 -14.54 -3.06 32.24
C LEU A 22 -13.78 -3.75 31.11
N LEU A 23 -14.52 -4.43 30.24
CA LEU A 23 -14.01 -4.90 28.93
C LEU A 23 -13.71 -3.63 28.10
N ILE A 24 -12.50 -3.12 28.27
CA ILE A 24 -11.92 -2.19 27.31
C ILE A 24 -11.71 -3.01 26.05
N GLY A 25 -12.73 -3.00 25.18
CA GLY A 25 -12.61 -3.48 23.81
C GLY A 25 -11.56 -2.60 23.12
N VAL A 26 -10.32 -3.10 23.07
CA VAL A 26 -9.32 -2.55 22.14
C VAL A 26 -9.86 -2.83 20.75
N CYS A 27 -10.60 -1.86 20.20
CA CYS A 27 -10.96 -1.86 18.81
C CYS A 27 -9.64 -1.70 18.04
N LEU A 28 -9.07 -2.81 17.62
CA LEU A 28 -8.00 -2.82 16.63
C LEU A 28 -8.63 -2.28 15.34
N ILE A 29 -8.55 -0.97 15.15
CA ILE A 29 -8.85 -0.35 13.88
C ILE A 29 -7.76 -0.86 12.93
N ASN A 30 -8.06 -1.94 12.21
CA ASN A 30 -7.30 -2.30 11.03
C ASN A 30 -7.58 -1.17 10.02
N THR A 31 -6.72 -0.17 9.98
CA THR A 31 -6.66 0.77 8.87
C THR A 31 -6.16 0.00 7.67
N SER A 32 -7.10 -0.64 6.98
CA SER A 32 -6.81 -1.19 5.66
C SER A 32 -6.48 0.01 4.77
N MET A 33 -5.25 0.09 4.31
CA MET A 33 -4.83 1.06 3.30
C MET A 33 -5.77 0.91 2.10
N ALA A 34 -6.42 2.00 1.71
CA ALA A 34 -7.36 1.96 0.60
C ALA A 34 -6.57 1.99 -0.71
N GLN A 35 -6.28 0.80 -1.22
CA GLN A 35 -5.72 0.60 -2.55
C GLN A 35 -6.85 0.52 -3.57
N GLU A 36 -6.83 1.37 -4.57
CA GLU A 36 -7.80 1.32 -5.66
C GLU A 36 -7.47 0.24 -6.70
N ASN A 37 -8.48 -0.14 -7.50
CA ASN A 37 -8.25 -1.02 -8.64
C ASN A 37 -7.34 -0.32 -9.67
N PRO A 38 -6.42 -1.07 -10.34
CA PRO A 38 -5.54 -0.49 -11.34
C PRO A 38 -6.28 0.22 -12.47
N ILE A 39 -5.85 1.44 -12.78
CA ILE A 39 -6.44 2.30 -13.82
C ILE A 39 -5.55 2.23 -15.06
N LEU A 40 -6.12 1.88 -16.21
CA LEU A 40 -5.42 1.88 -17.49
C LEU A 40 -5.05 3.31 -17.91
N LEU A 41 -3.76 3.55 -18.18
CA LEU A 41 -3.30 4.85 -18.65
C LEU A 41 -3.72 5.14 -20.09
N PHE A 42 -3.81 4.11 -20.92
CA PHE A 42 -4.17 4.21 -22.34
C PHE A 42 -5.31 3.24 -22.68
N PRO A 43 -6.57 3.58 -22.39
CA PRO A 43 -7.71 2.68 -22.67
C PRO A 43 -7.91 2.33 -24.15
N LYS A 44 -7.31 3.12 -25.06
CA LYS A 44 -7.36 2.90 -26.53
C LYS A 44 -6.06 2.29 -27.08
N GLY A 45 -5.18 1.81 -26.22
CA GLY A 45 -3.85 1.29 -26.54
C GLY A 45 -2.74 2.33 -26.34
N ALA A 46 -1.59 1.85 -25.86
CA ALA A 46 -0.44 2.70 -25.60
C ALA A 46 0.28 3.10 -26.91
N PRO A 47 0.85 4.31 -27.00
CA PRO A 47 1.54 4.76 -28.19
C PRO A 47 2.68 3.81 -28.58
N GLY A 48 2.75 3.43 -29.86
CA GLY A 48 3.80 2.53 -30.38
C GLY A 48 3.66 1.06 -29.96
N GLU A 49 2.65 0.69 -29.19
CA GLU A 49 2.39 -0.71 -28.81
C GLU A 49 1.60 -1.40 -29.93
N THR A 50 2.27 -2.25 -30.69
CA THR A 50 1.67 -2.98 -31.81
C THR A 50 1.37 -4.43 -31.49
N ILE A 51 1.95 -4.97 -30.41
CA ILE A 51 1.80 -6.36 -30.00
C ILE A 51 1.47 -6.40 -28.51
N LYS A 52 0.39 -7.07 -28.16
CA LYS A 52 0.07 -7.34 -26.76
C LYS A 52 0.92 -8.52 -26.25
N LEU A 53 1.86 -8.22 -25.37
CA LEU A 53 2.65 -9.22 -24.69
C LEU A 53 1.83 -9.89 -23.58
N ILE A 54 2.13 -11.14 -23.27
CA ILE A 54 1.56 -11.83 -22.11
C ILE A 54 2.37 -11.42 -20.88
N GLU A 55 1.76 -10.63 -20.01
CA GLU A 55 2.37 -10.20 -18.74
C GLU A 55 2.74 -11.42 -17.91
N LYS A 56 3.90 -11.36 -17.27
CA LYS A 56 4.40 -12.42 -16.38
C LYS A 56 4.77 -11.82 -15.05
N ALA A 57 4.36 -12.50 -13.99
CA ALA A 57 4.74 -12.23 -12.62
C ALA A 57 5.56 -13.42 -12.09
N ASP A 58 6.72 -13.16 -11.51
CA ASP A 58 7.66 -14.16 -11.04
C ASP A 58 8.28 -13.73 -9.72
N THR A 59 8.24 -14.62 -8.73
CA THR A 59 8.87 -14.44 -7.42
C THR A 59 10.17 -15.24 -7.27
N ASP A 60 10.49 -16.12 -8.22
CA ASP A 60 11.63 -17.05 -8.16
C ASP A 60 12.93 -16.41 -8.66
N GLY A 61 12.87 -15.23 -9.26
CA GLY A 61 13.98 -14.53 -9.91
C GLY A 61 15.10 -14.05 -8.99
N GLY A 62 15.05 -14.38 -7.70
CA GLY A 62 16.07 -14.07 -6.69
C GLY A 62 15.52 -13.35 -5.47
N LYS A 63 16.33 -13.34 -4.42
CA LYS A 63 15.99 -12.70 -3.15
C LYS A 63 16.78 -11.43 -2.94
N THR A 64 16.16 -10.43 -2.33
CA THR A 64 16.82 -9.23 -1.84
C THR A 64 16.58 -9.14 -0.34
N GLY A 65 17.65 -8.97 0.44
CA GLY A 65 17.52 -8.99 1.90
C GLY A 65 17.04 -10.33 2.51
N GLY A 66 17.03 -11.42 1.73
CA GLY A 66 16.54 -12.73 2.16
C GLY A 66 15.09 -13.02 1.77
N GLU A 67 14.35 -12.04 1.25
CA GLU A 67 12.95 -12.16 0.82
C GLU A 67 12.82 -12.25 -0.70
N SER A 68 11.77 -12.96 -1.16
CA SER A 68 11.46 -13.05 -2.59
C SER A 68 10.92 -11.72 -3.09
N VAL A 69 11.29 -11.32 -4.30
CA VAL A 69 10.84 -10.07 -4.92
C VAL A 69 9.92 -10.40 -6.09
N LEU A 70 8.72 -9.83 -6.09
CA LEU A 70 7.78 -9.94 -7.21
C LEU A 70 8.30 -9.15 -8.42
N ARG A 71 8.66 -9.86 -9.47
CA ARG A 71 9.11 -9.27 -10.73
C ARG A 71 8.04 -9.38 -11.79
N ILE A 72 7.61 -8.23 -12.31
CA ILE A 72 6.65 -8.16 -13.41
C ILE A 72 7.40 -7.84 -14.70
N THR A 73 7.11 -8.55 -15.77
CA THR A 73 7.63 -8.28 -17.11
C THR A 73 6.55 -8.44 -18.18
N ASN A 74 6.88 -8.06 -19.43
CA ASN A 74 5.96 -8.09 -20.57
C ASN A 74 4.72 -7.20 -20.38
N VAL A 75 4.89 -6.07 -19.73
CA VAL A 75 3.82 -5.08 -19.57
C VAL A 75 3.58 -4.36 -20.89
N SER A 76 2.40 -4.54 -21.48
CA SER A 76 1.94 -3.81 -22.70
C SER A 76 0.83 -2.81 -22.37
N GLU A 77 0.11 -3.03 -21.29
CA GLU A 77 -0.98 -2.19 -20.80
C GLU A 77 -0.54 -1.51 -19.50
N PRO A 78 0.08 -0.32 -19.58
CA PRO A 78 0.53 0.37 -18.38
C PRO A 78 -0.67 0.87 -17.55
N THR A 79 -0.54 0.71 -16.23
CA THR A 79 -1.56 1.09 -15.26
C THR A 79 -0.97 1.94 -14.15
N ILE A 80 -1.84 2.68 -13.48
CA ILE A 80 -1.55 3.25 -12.17
C ILE A 80 -2.47 2.63 -11.12
N THR A 81 -1.95 2.46 -9.92
CA THR A 81 -2.72 2.08 -8.73
C THR A 81 -2.56 3.19 -7.69
N ILE A 82 -3.67 3.66 -7.13
CA ILE A 82 -3.66 4.75 -6.16
C ILE A 82 -3.73 4.17 -4.76
N TYR A 83 -2.81 4.61 -3.91
CA TYR A 83 -2.74 4.34 -2.48
C TYR A 83 -3.01 5.65 -1.77
N HIS A 84 -4.25 5.85 -1.31
CA HIS A 84 -4.62 7.06 -0.60
C HIS A 84 -3.96 7.11 0.78
N ALA A 85 -3.40 8.27 1.12
CA ALA A 85 -2.98 8.51 2.48
C ALA A 85 -4.22 8.52 3.40
N PRO A 86 -4.11 8.01 4.64
CA PRO A 86 -5.19 8.12 5.62
C PRO A 86 -5.59 9.58 5.84
N ASP A 87 -6.89 9.88 5.85
CA ASP A 87 -7.44 11.25 5.95
C ASP A 87 -6.87 12.01 7.16
N GLU A 88 -6.63 11.30 8.28
CA GLU A 88 -6.14 11.90 9.53
C GLU A 88 -4.72 12.50 9.42
N VAL A 89 -3.93 12.03 8.45
CA VAL A 89 -2.53 12.45 8.26
C VAL A 89 -2.26 12.99 6.86
N ALA A 90 -3.26 12.99 5.98
CA ALA A 90 -3.10 13.40 4.59
C ALA A 90 -2.54 14.82 4.48
N SER A 91 -1.43 14.96 3.76
CA SER A 91 -0.73 16.24 3.55
C SER A 91 -1.21 17.01 2.32
N GLY A 92 -2.03 16.38 1.47
CA GLY A 92 -2.39 16.89 0.15
C GLY A 92 -1.29 16.73 -0.91
N ALA A 93 -0.19 16.05 -0.57
CA ALA A 93 0.87 15.75 -1.53
C ALA A 93 0.65 14.39 -2.17
N ALA A 94 0.95 14.28 -3.47
CA ALA A 94 0.96 12.99 -4.18
C ALA A 94 2.33 12.72 -4.80
N MET A 95 2.74 11.44 -4.83
CA MET A 95 4.01 11.00 -5.41
C MET A 95 3.79 9.81 -6.35
N ILE A 96 4.36 9.88 -7.56
CA ILE A 96 4.36 8.76 -8.49
C ILE A 96 5.57 7.87 -8.18
N VAL A 97 5.31 6.60 -7.91
CA VAL A 97 6.30 5.56 -7.64
C VAL A 97 6.52 4.75 -8.91
N CYS A 98 7.75 4.66 -9.35
CA CYS A 98 8.16 3.91 -10.54
C CYS A 98 9.13 2.80 -10.12
N PRO A 99 8.69 1.54 -9.98
CA PRO A 99 9.56 0.45 -9.58
C PRO A 99 10.75 0.29 -10.52
N GLY A 100 11.93 -0.02 -9.98
CA GLY A 100 13.12 -0.29 -10.77
C GLY A 100 13.12 -1.67 -11.42
N GLY A 101 14.21 -1.99 -12.12
CA GLY A 101 14.40 -3.26 -12.81
C GLY A 101 15.11 -3.12 -14.17
N GLY A 102 15.81 -2.00 -14.38
CA GLY A 102 16.66 -1.74 -15.54
C GLY A 102 15.93 -1.70 -16.87
N TYR A 103 14.63 -1.41 -16.85
CA TYR A 103 13.72 -1.46 -18.01
C TYR A 103 13.50 -2.87 -18.60
N ASN A 104 13.81 -3.92 -17.85
CA ASN A 104 13.55 -5.30 -18.26
C ASN A 104 12.39 -5.91 -17.47
N ILE A 105 12.33 -5.59 -16.18
CA ILE A 105 11.30 -6.03 -15.24
C ILE A 105 10.89 -4.85 -14.34
N LEU A 106 9.90 -5.05 -13.51
CA LEU A 106 9.55 -4.17 -12.39
C LEU A 106 9.70 -4.98 -11.10
N ALA A 107 10.49 -4.51 -10.14
CA ALA A 107 10.55 -5.05 -8.78
C ALA A 107 9.32 -4.53 -8.00
N TYR A 108 8.16 -5.12 -8.28
CA TYR A 108 6.86 -4.48 -8.10
C TYR A 108 6.44 -4.32 -6.65
N ASP A 109 6.70 -5.33 -5.82
CA ASP A 109 6.44 -5.29 -4.38
C ASP A 109 7.46 -4.41 -3.65
N LEU A 110 8.74 -4.77 -3.71
CA LEU A 110 9.82 -4.15 -2.96
C LEU A 110 10.02 -2.65 -3.28
N GLU A 111 10.01 -2.29 -4.56
CA GLU A 111 10.26 -0.91 -5.03
C GLU A 111 8.96 -0.20 -5.44
N GLY A 112 7.81 -0.85 -5.27
CA GLY A 112 6.49 -0.35 -5.60
C GLY A 112 5.57 -0.33 -4.39
N ASP A 113 4.92 -1.46 -4.06
CA ASP A 113 3.92 -1.55 -3.01
C ASP A 113 4.46 -1.09 -1.64
N GLU A 114 5.64 -1.59 -1.21
CA GLU A 114 6.25 -1.22 0.07
C GLU A 114 6.60 0.27 0.14
N VAL A 115 7.05 0.85 -0.98
CA VAL A 115 7.33 2.30 -1.06
C VAL A 115 6.04 3.10 -0.97
N CYS A 116 4.95 2.64 -1.60
CA CYS A 116 3.64 3.28 -1.51
C CYS A 116 3.09 3.28 -0.08
N GLU A 117 3.18 2.13 0.61
CA GLU A 117 2.78 2.02 2.01
C GLU A 117 3.60 2.92 2.92
N TRP A 118 4.92 3.00 2.69
CA TRP A 118 5.79 3.91 3.44
C TRP A 118 5.40 5.37 3.23
N LEU A 119 5.09 5.78 2.00
CA LEU A 119 4.64 7.14 1.68
C LEU A 119 3.29 7.47 2.36
N ASN A 120 2.36 6.51 2.37
CA ASN A 120 1.07 6.71 3.04
C ASN A 120 1.24 6.95 4.54
N ASN A 121 2.16 6.25 5.20
CA ASN A 121 2.50 6.49 6.61
C ASN A 121 3.06 7.90 6.88
N LEU A 122 3.56 8.57 5.84
CA LEU A 122 4.00 9.97 5.89
C LEU A 122 2.88 10.96 5.48
N GLY A 123 1.66 10.48 5.23
CA GLY A 123 0.55 11.32 4.79
C GLY A 123 0.63 11.72 3.31
N ILE A 124 1.38 10.99 2.50
CA ILE A 124 1.53 11.25 1.06
C ILE A 124 0.73 10.21 0.28
N THR A 125 -0.18 10.63 -0.58
CA THR A 125 -0.86 9.73 -1.52
C THR A 125 0.14 9.21 -2.54
N ALA A 126 0.27 7.88 -2.66
CA ALA A 126 1.18 7.28 -3.61
C ALA A 126 0.44 6.76 -4.84
N VAL A 127 1.04 6.94 -6.01
CA VAL A 127 0.52 6.48 -7.30
C VAL A 127 1.54 5.54 -7.91
N LEU A 128 1.31 4.24 -7.75
CA LEU A 128 2.20 3.19 -8.26
C LEU A 128 2.01 3.04 -9.76
N LEU A 129 3.08 3.25 -10.52
CA LEU A 129 3.07 3.12 -11.97
C LEU A 129 3.64 1.77 -12.41
N LYS A 130 2.79 0.93 -12.99
CA LYS A 130 3.21 -0.25 -13.74
C LYS A 130 3.45 0.16 -15.19
N TYR A 131 4.70 0.53 -15.51
CA TYR A 131 5.06 1.02 -16.83
C TYR A 131 5.52 -0.11 -17.77
N ARG A 132 5.55 0.17 -19.07
CA ARG A 132 5.90 -0.81 -20.11
C ARG A 132 7.33 -1.29 -20.02
N VAL A 133 7.51 -2.59 -19.89
CA VAL A 133 8.77 -3.33 -19.92
C VAL A 133 8.52 -4.67 -20.65
N PRO A 134 9.54 -5.32 -21.24
CA PRO A 134 10.88 -4.81 -21.51
C PRO A 134 10.90 -3.77 -22.65
N ARG A 135 12.10 -3.30 -22.99
CA ARG A 135 12.36 -2.44 -24.17
C ARG A 135 11.61 -2.95 -25.40
N ARG A 136 11.05 -2.01 -26.18
CA ARG A 136 10.43 -2.30 -27.48
C ARG A 136 11.45 -2.25 -28.59
N GLU A 137 11.29 -3.12 -29.60
CA GLU A 137 12.13 -3.12 -30.79
C GLU A 137 12.04 -1.77 -31.52
N GLY A 138 13.18 -1.26 -31.96
CA GLY A 138 13.26 0.03 -32.64
C GLY A 138 13.20 1.27 -31.74
N LEU A 139 12.98 1.13 -30.46
CA LEU A 139 12.95 2.23 -29.48
C LEU A 139 14.14 2.17 -28.52
N GLU A 140 14.50 3.31 -27.95
CA GLU A 140 15.38 3.33 -26.80
C GLU A 140 14.66 2.75 -25.58
N LYS A 141 15.41 2.13 -24.66
CA LYS A 141 14.82 1.40 -23.53
C LYS A 141 13.91 2.23 -22.62
N HIS A 142 14.10 3.53 -22.60
CA HIS A 142 13.35 4.47 -21.78
C HIS A 142 12.15 5.12 -22.48
N GLU A 143 12.02 5.02 -23.80
CA GLU A 143 11.01 5.78 -24.55
C GLU A 143 9.57 5.40 -24.18
N ALA A 144 9.23 4.10 -24.18
CA ALA A 144 7.90 3.67 -23.77
C ALA A 144 7.61 3.97 -22.28
N PRO A 145 8.52 3.65 -21.33
CA PRO A 145 8.36 4.07 -19.93
C PRO A 145 8.21 5.59 -19.75
N LEU A 146 8.93 6.40 -20.51
CA LEU A 146 8.82 7.86 -20.43
C LEU A 146 7.43 8.36 -20.85
N GLN A 147 6.85 7.79 -21.91
CA GLN A 147 5.48 8.11 -22.32
C GLN A 147 4.47 7.74 -21.21
N ASP A 148 4.69 6.60 -20.53
CA ASP A 148 3.81 6.12 -19.49
C ASP A 148 3.85 7.04 -18.26
N VAL A 149 5.04 7.45 -17.82
CA VAL A 149 5.16 8.36 -16.66
C VAL A 149 4.64 9.76 -17.00
N GLN A 150 4.83 10.26 -18.21
CA GLN A 150 4.25 11.53 -18.66
C GLN A 150 2.71 11.48 -18.62
N ARG A 151 2.14 10.36 -19.04
CA ARG A 151 0.68 10.14 -18.97
C ARG A 151 0.19 10.07 -17.54
N ALA A 152 0.92 9.36 -16.66
CA ALA A 152 0.60 9.28 -15.23
C ALA A 152 0.64 10.66 -14.56
N ILE A 153 1.65 11.48 -14.85
CA ILE A 153 1.72 12.88 -14.37
C ILE A 153 0.50 13.67 -14.82
N GLY A 154 0.12 13.54 -16.10
CA GLY A 154 -1.08 14.19 -16.63
C GLY A 154 -2.36 13.75 -15.93
N TYR A 155 -2.48 12.46 -15.64
CA TYR A 155 -3.62 11.91 -14.89
C TYR A 155 -3.68 12.46 -13.47
N VAL A 156 -2.58 12.41 -12.72
CA VAL A 156 -2.50 12.90 -11.34
C VAL A 156 -2.88 14.39 -11.27
N ARG A 157 -2.34 15.20 -12.18
CA ARG A 157 -2.67 16.64 -12.24
C ARG A 157 -4.14 16.91 -12.55
N ALA A 158 -4.72 16.12 -13.45
CA ALA A 158 -6.13 16.29 -13.84
C ALA A 158 -7.12 15.83 -12.75
N ASN A 159 -6.67 14.99 -11.82
CA ASN A 159 -7.48 14.41 -10.74
C ASN A 159 -6.99 14.85 -9.34
N ALA A 160 -6.20 15.91 -9.25
CA ALA A 160 -5.55 16.32 -8.01
C ALA A 160 -6.52 16.53 -6.84
N GLU A 161 -7.72 17.07 -7.11
CA GLU A 161 -8.75 17.30 -6.09
C GLU A 161 -9.33 16.00 -5.50
N ASN A 162 -9.22 14.88 -6.23
CA ASN A 162 -9.73 13.58 -5.81
C ASN A 162 -8.64 12.68 -5.20
N LEU A 163 -7.38 13.12 -5.26
CA LEU A 163 -6.22 12.35 -4.80
C LEU A 163 -5.70 12.83 -3.44
N ASN A 164 -6.41 13.74 -2.85
CA ASN A 164 -6.04 14.35 -1.57
C ASN A 164 -6.30 13.41 -0.40
#